data_41cfb4376d96dd5582ee4d8dae3b1c6e
#
_entry.id   41cfb4376d96dd5582ee4d8dae3b1c6e
#
_cell.length_a   1.000
_cell.length_b   1.000
_cell.length_c   1.000
_cell.angle_alpha   90.00
_cell.angle_beta   90.00
_cell.angle_gamma   90.00
#
_symmetry.space_group_name_H-M   'P 1'
#
loop_
_entity.id
_entity.type
_entity.pdbx_description
1 polymer ?
#
loop_
_entity_poly.entity_id
_entity_poly.type
_entity_poly.pdbx_seq_one_letter_code
_entity_poly.pdbx_strand_id
1 'polypeptide(L)'
;EPDFQDWLHKRLSGTSARWCQHLELEVTETLFQKVTPALQLTMQSLRQMGLTLAIDDFGTGHSSLARLHTLPFDKIKLDRLFVLELQAPMVRTIIRGMAHLAKEFERTLVVEGVETPEQQAQLVELGCPIQQGYLMQAPLPLAELLARPLR
;
A
#
# COMPACT_ATOMS: atom_id res chain seq x y z
N GLU A 1 8.86 -16.10 -8.15
CA GLU A 1 9.99 -16.92 -8.64
C GLU A 1 10.97 -17.13 -7.51
N PRO A 2 11.46 -18.37 -7.23
CA PRO A 2 12.38 -18.64 -6.13
C PRO A 2 13.63 -17.75 -6.18
N ASP A 3 14.16 -17.52 -7.37
CA ASP A 3 15.35 -16.69 -7.60
C ASP A 3 15.17 -15.22 -7.19
N PHE A 4 13.94 -14.67 -7.25
CA PHE A 4 13.69 -13.29 -6.86
C PHE A 4 13.82 -13.09 -5.35
N GLN A 5 13.34 -14.05 -4.55
CA GLN A 5 13.40 -13.97 -3.09
C GLN A 5 14.86 -13.99 -2.62
N ASP A 6 15.65 -14.93 -3.16
CA ASP A 6 17.08 -15.05 -2.83
C ASP A 6 17.88 -13.84 -3.32
N TRP A 7 17.57 -13.35 -4.52
CA TRP A 7 18.18 -12.14 -5.06
C TRP A 7 17.88 -10.91 -4.17
N LEU A 8 16.61 -10.72 -3.79
CA LEU A 8 16.19 -9.60 -2.95
C LEU A 8 16.86 -9.68 -1.58
N HIS A 9 16.84 -10.85 -0.96
CA HIS A 9 17.49 -11.08 0.34
C HIS A 9 18.98 -10.79 0.29
N LYS A 10 19.68 -11.28 -0.75
CA LYS A 10 21.10 -11.05 -0.97
C LYS A 10 21.42 -9.57 -1.20
N ARG A 11 20.56 -8.88 -1.96
CA ARG A 11 20.72 -7.45 -2.25
C ARG A 11 20.53 -6.59 -1.00
N LEU A 12 19.51 -6.91 -0.20
CA LEU A 12 19.17 -6.18 1.02
C LEU A 12 20.12 -6.50 2.19
N SER A 13 20.65 -7.72 2.28
CA SER A 13 21.61 -8.10 3.33
C SER A 13 22.92 -7.30 3.31
N GLY A 14 23.29 -6.76 2.13
CA GLY A 14 24.42 -5.82 1.98
C GLY A 14 24.03 -4.35 2.19
N THR A 15 22.75 -4.07 2.40
CA THR A 15 22.22 -2.71 2.55
C THR A 15 22.09 -2.39 4.03
N SER A 16 22.50 -1.19 4.44
CA SER A 16 22.30 -0.75 5.82
C SER A 16 20.82 -0.86 6.20
N ALA A 17 20.50 -1.40 7.38
CA ALA A 17 19.14 -1.47 7.93
C ALA A 17 18.40 -0.11 7.89
N ARG A 18 19.16 0.99 7.92
CA ARG A 18 18.67 2.36 7.78
C ARG A 18 17.94 2.58 6.43
N TRP A 19 18.41 1.97 5.34
CA TRP A 19 17.75 2.11 4.03
C TRP A 19 16.51 1.23 3.90
N CYS A 20 16.52 0.05 4.53
CA CYS A 20 15.37 -0.85 4.49
C CYS A 20 14.10 -0.22 5.06
N GLN A 21 14.23 0.67 6.07
CA GLN A 21 13.11 1.39 6.67
C GLN A 21 12.42 2.39 5.72
N HIS A 22 13.06 2.72 4.61
CA HIS A 22 12.51 3.63 3.58
C HIS A 22 12.05 2.90 2.33
N LEU A 23 12.12 1.56 2.33
CA LEU A 23 11.67 0.74 1.21
C LEU A 23 10.28 0.17 1.51
N GLU A 24 9.41 0.29 0.54
CA GLU A 24 8.11 -0.36 0.52
C GLU A 24 8.04 -1.34 -0.64
N LEU A 25 7.58 -2.54 -0.36
CA LEU A 25 7.30 -3.56 -1.37
C LEU A 25 5.79 -3.71 -1.50
N GLU A 26 5.32 -3.56 -2.72
CA GLU A 26 3.92 -3.68 -3.07
C GLU A 26 3.64 -5.08 -3.62
N VAL A 27 2.59 -5.68 -3.12
CA VAL A 27 2.10 -7.00 -3.55
C VAL A 27 0.68 -6.81 -4.05
N THR A 28 0.45 -7.11 -5.33
CA THR A 28 -0.89 -6.97 -5.90
C THR A 28 -1.90 -7.88 -5.19
N GLU A 29 -3.17 -7.47 -5.16
CA GLU A 29 -4.26 -8.25 -4.58
C GLU A 29 -4.31 -9.69 -5.12
N THR A 30 -4.07 -9.87 -6.41
CA THR A 30 -4.06 -11.21 -7.05
C THR A 30 -2.95 -12.12 -6.51
N LEU A 31 -1.75 -11.57 -6.28
CA LEU A 31 -0.64 -12.33 -5.69
C LEU A 31 -0.90 -12.61 -4.20
N PHE A 32 -1.48 -11.65 -3.50
CA PHE A 32 -1.89 -11.79 -2.11
C PHE A 32 -2.81 -13.00 -1.88
N GLN A 33 -3.72 -13.29 -2.82
CA GLN A 33 -4.59 -14.47 -2.75
C GLN A 33 -3.83 -15.79 -2.86
N LYS A 34 -2.65 -15.79 -3.48
CA LYS A 34 -1.82 -16.98 -3.75
C LYS A 34 -0.68 -17.16 -2.73
N VAL A 35 -0.67 -16.37 -1.65
CA VAL A 35 0.40 -16.47 -0.65
C VAL A 35 0.42 -17.86 -0.02
N THR A 36 1.56 -18.52 -0.18
CA THR A 36 1.88 -19.82 0.44
C THR A 36 2.53 -19.63 1.81
N PRO A 37 2.58 -20.65 2.66
CA PRO A 37 3.32 -20.57 3.93
C PRO A 37 4.80 -20.15 3.75
N ALA A 38 5.47 -20.64 2.70
CA ALA A 38 6.84 -20.24 2.39
C ALA A 38 6.96 -18.75 2.05
N LEU A 39 6.06 -18.22 1.22
CA LEU A 39 6.02 -16.80 0.89
C LEU A 39 5.70 -15.95 2.13
N GLN A 40 4.81 -16.43 3.01
CA GLN A 40 4.51 -15.74 4.28
C GLN A 40 5.74 -15.60 5.16
N LEU A 41 6.57 -16.64 5.27
CA LEU A 41 7.85 -16.58 6.01
C LEU A 41 8.80 -15.56 5.38
N THR A 42 8.88 -15.52 4.05
CA THR A 42 9.68 -14.51 3.33
C THR A 42 9.19 -13.09 3.63
N MET A 43 7.89 -12.86 3.59
CA MET A 43 7.29 -11.56 3.93
C MET A 43 7.63 -11.14 5.38
N GLN A 44 7.55 -12.09 6.32
CA GLN A 44 7.95 -11.84 7.72
C GLN A 44 9.41 -11.46 7.84
N SER A 45 10.30 -12.19 7.14
CA SER A 45 11.74 -11.90 7.13
C SER A 45 12.04 -10.50 6.57
N LEU A 46 11.39 -10.10 5.47
CA LEU A 46 11.55 -8.76 4.90
C LEU A 46 11.10 -7.67 5.86
N ARG A 47 9.99 -7.85 6.56
CA ARG A 47 9.54 -6.91 7.60
C ARG A 47 10.52 -6.82 8.77
N GLN A 48 11.11 -7.95 9.19
CA GLN A 48 12.16 -7.96 10.22
C GLN A 48 13.42 -7.20 9.81
N MET A 49 13.70 -7.12 8.50
CA MET A 49 14.77 -6.28 7.96
C MET A 49 14.41 -4.79 7.94
N GLY A 50 13.16 -4.44 8.26
CA GLY A 50 12.66 -3.07 8.33
C GLY A 50 11.88 -2.60 7.10
N LEU A 51 11.61 -3.47 6.11
CA LEU A 51 10.80 -3.09 4.97
C LEU A 51 9.33 -2.97 5.35
N THR A 52 8.65 -2.05 4.69
CA THR A 52 7.19 -1.95 4.71
C THR A 52 6.61 -2.84 3.61
N LEU A 53 5.56 -3.59 3.92
CA LEU A 53 4.82 -4.37 2.92
C LEU A 53 3.43 -3.77 2.71
N ALA A 54 3.05 -3.52 1.47
CA ALA A 54 1.75 -3.01 1.09
C ALA A 54 1.00 -3.99 0.18
N ILE A 55 -0.32 -4.07 0.35
CA ILE A 55 -1.20 -4.71 -0.63
C ILE A 55 -1.65 -3.63 -1.59
N ASP A 56 -1.38 -3.84 -2.87
CA ASP A 56 -1.69 -2.90 -3.94
C ASP A 56 -2.94 -3.29 -4.72
N ASP A 57 -3.56 -2.31 -5.39
CA ASP A 57 -4.78 -2.45 -6.19
C ASP A 57 -5.95 -3.10 -5.43
N PHE A 58 -6.03 -2.86 -4.11
CA PHE A 58 -7.05 -3.52 -3.28
C PHE A 58 -8.46 -3.07 -3.67
N GLY A 59 -9.33 -4.08 -3.85
CA GLY A 59 -10.74 -3.88 -4.20
C GLY A 59 -11.05 -4.05 -5.69
N THR A 60 -10.05 -4.35 -6.53
CA THR A 60 -10.26 -4.68 -7.96
C THR A 60 -10.52 -6.16 -8.20
N GLY A 61 -10.29 -7.01 -7.21
CA GLY A 61 -10.40 -8.46 -7.29
C GLY A 61 -11.38 -9.06 -6.27
N HIS A 62 -11.21 -10.35 -6.01
CA HIS A 62 -12.04 -11.12 -5.08
C HIS A 62 -11.33 -11.37 -3.74
N SER A 63 -10.76 -10.34 -3.13
CA SER A 63 -10.05 -10.50 -1.86
C SER A 63 -10.96 -11.00 -0.75
N SER A 64 -10.52 -12.06 -0.09
CA SER A 64 -11.11 -12.45 1.18
C SER A 64 -10.59 -11.54 2.29
N LEU A 65 -11.45 -10.67 2.83
CA LEU A 65 -11.16 -9.86 4.02
C LEU A 65 -10.61 -10.71 5.18
N ALA A 66 -11.03 -12.00 5.25
CA ALA A 66 -10.54 -12.93 6.25
C ALA A 66 -9.01 -13.17 6.18
N ARG A 67 -8.38 -12.97 5.03
CA ARG A 67 -6.92 -13.11 4.90
C ARG A 67 -6.14 -11.89 5.33
N LEU A 68 -6.77 -10.72 5.39
CA LEU A 68 -6.12 -9.49 5.79
C LEU A 68 -5.53 -9.56 7.21
N HIS A 69 -6.17 -10.27 8.13
CA HIS A 69 -5.68 -10.38 9.50
C HIS A 69 -4.53 -11.40 9.66
N THR A 70 -4.36 -12.34 8.72
CA THR A 70 -3.41 -13.47 8.87
C THR A 70 -2.07 -13.19 8.20
N LEU A 71 -2.01 -12.28 7.23
CA LEU A 71 -0.81 -12.03 6.45
C LEU A 71 0.01 -10.85 6.98
N PRO A 72 1.34 -10.93 6.94
CA PRO A 72 2.24 -9.92 7.48
C PRO A 72 2.42 -8.76 6.50
N PHE A 73 1.47 -7.81 6.47
CA PHE A 73 1.58 -6.56 5.73
C PHE A 73 1.31 -5.37 6.66
N ASP A 74 1.69 -4.17 6.22
CA ASP A 74 1.61 -2.94 7.01
C ASP A 74 0.58 -1.96 6.45
N LYS A 75 0.36 -2.00 5.10
CA LYS A 75 -0.49 -1.06 4.40
C LYS A 75 -1.45 -1.73 3.43
N ILE A 76 -2.58 -1.08 3.21
CA ILE A 76 -3.57 -1.40 2.17
C ILE A 76 -3.68 -0.15 1.29
N LYS A 77 -3.50 -0.32 -0.02
CA LYS A 77 -3.65 0.74 -1.01
C LYS A 77 -4.95 0.52 -1.76
N LEU A 78 -5.94 1.38 -1.54
CA LEU A 78 -7.19 1.36 -2.29
C LEU A 78 -6.97 1.90 -3.68
N ASP A 79 -7.39 1.11 -4.68
CA ASP A 79 -7.25 1.46 -6.08
C ASP A 79 -8.00 2.77 -6.43
N ARG A 80 -7.49 3.48 -7.44
CA ARG A 80 -8.06 4.73 -7.94
C ARG A 80 -9.52 4.63 -8.37
N LEU A 81 -10.02 3.45 -8.70
CA LEU A 81 -11.42 3.25 -9.07
C LEU A 81 -12.38 3.74 -7.98
N PHE A 82 -12.01 3.60 -6.72
CA PHE A 82 -12.79 4.14 -5.60
C PHE A 82 -12.84 5.66 -5.60
N VAL A 83 -11.79 6.33 -6.06
CA VAL A 83 -11.75 7.80 -6.19
C VAL A 83 -12.58 8.26 -7.39
N LEU A 84 -12.52 7.54 -8.51
CA LEU A 84 -13.31 7.85 -9.70
C LEU A 84 -14.81 7.76 -9.43
N GLU A 85 -15.23 6.82 -8.60
CA GLU A 85 -16.62 6.57 -8.23
C GLU A 85 -17.02 7.18 -6.87
N LEU A 86 -16.22 8.11 -6.33
CA LEU A 86 -16.38 8.68 -4.99
C LEU A 86 -17.74 9.35 -4.75
N GLN A 87 -18.45 9.75 -5.80
CA GLN A 87 -19.78 10.34 -5.70
C GLN A 87 -20.88 9.30 -5.43
N ALA A 88 -20.62 8.02 -5.69
CA ALA A 88 -21.59 6.96 -5.45
C ALA A 88 -21.73 6.68 -3.94
N PRO A 89 -22.95 6.72 -3.35
CA PRO A 89 -23.15 6.49 -1.91
C PRO A 89 -22.59 5.15 -1.43
N MET A 90 -22.71 4.11 -2.25
CA MET A 90 -22.19 2.77 -1.93
C MET A 90 -20.67 2.77 -1.83
N VAL A 91 -19.97 3.44 -2.77
CA VAL A 91 -18.51 3.53 -2.76
C VAL A 91 -18.01 4.28 -1.51
N ARG A 92 -18.67 5.38 -1.16
CA ARG A 92 -18.38 6.10 0.11
C ARG A 92 -18.55 5.20 1.34
N THR A 93 -19.57 4.36 1.34
CA THR A 93 -19.80 3.39 2.44
C THR A 93 -18.67 2.35 2.49
N ILE A 94 -18.24 1.84 1.34
CA ILE A 94 -17.12 0.89 1.25
C ILE A 94 -15.83 1.52 1.76
N ILE A 95 -15.48 2.72 1.30
CA ILE A 95 -14.26 3.44 1.72
C ILE A 95 -14.26 3.64 3.25
N ARG A 96 -15.37 4.10 3.83
CA ARG A 96 -15.50 4.26 5.28
C ARG A 96 -15.34 2.94 6.03
N GLY A 97 -15.93 1.86 5.50
CA GLY A 97 -15.78 0.51 6.05
C GLY A 97 -14.33 0.04 6.01
N MET A 98 -13.62 0.29 4.91
CA MET A 98 -12.21 -0.05 4.77
C MET A 98 -11.32 0.77 5.72
N ALA A 99 -11.61 2.07 5.90
CA ALA A 99 -10.90 2.91 6.86
C ALA A 99 -11.04 2.38 8.29
N HIS A 100 -12.25 1.95 8.66
CA HIS A 100 -12.49 1.35 9.97
C HIS A 100 -11.77 0.00 10.13
N LEU A 101 -11.87 -0.90 9.14
CA LEU A 101 -11.19 -2.20 9.18
C LEU A 101 -9.67 -2.07 9.25
N ALA A 102 -9.08 -1.16 8.45
CA ALA A 102 -7.65 -0.92 8.48
C ALA A 102 -7.19 -0.49 9.88
N LYS A 103 -7.97 0.40 10.52
CA LYS A 103 -7.70 0.86 11.90
C LYS A 103 -7.77 -0.30 12.90
N GLU A 104 -8.81 -1.15 12.85
CA GLU A 104 -8.97 -2.31 13.74
C GLU A 104 -7.84 -3.34 13.56
N PHE A 105 -7.31 -3.47 12.35
CA PHE A 105 -6.16 -4.35 12.08
C PHE A 105 -4.80 -3.69 12.32
N GLU A 106 -4.79 -2.45 12.82
CA GLU A 106 -3.55 -1.67 13.01
C GLU A 106 -2.74 -1.54 11.71
N ARG A 107 -3.44 -1.34 10.58
CA ARG A 107 -2.84 -1.17 9.25
C ARG A 107 -3.09 0.24 8.73
N THR A 108 -2.15 0.71 7.93
CA THR A 108 -2.30 2.00 7.24
C THR A 108 -3.16 1.81 5.99
N LEU A 109 -4.21 2.62 5.84
CA LEU A 109 -4.95 2.72 4.58
C LEU A 109 -4.42 3.89 3.78
N VAL A 110 -4.06 3.65 2.52
CA VAL A 110 -3.68 4.67 1.54
C VAL A 110 -4.72 4.65 0.42
N VAL A 111 -5.22 5.80 0.01
CA VAL A 111 -6.15 5.91 -1.12
C VAL A 111 -5.39 6.51 -2.30
N GLU A 112 -5.42 5.83 -3.44
CA GLU A 112 -4.67 6.19 -4.61
C GLU A 112 -5.50 6.95 -5.65
N GLY A 113 -4.80 7.67 -6.54
CA GLY A 113 -5.42 8.35 -7.68
C GLY A 113 -6.18 9.62 -7.32
N VAL A 114 -5.80 10.30 -6.24
CA VAL A 114 -6.39 11.58 -5.86
C VAL A 114 -5.84 12.69 -6.77
N GLU A 115 -6.75 13.37 -7.49
CA GLU A 115 -6.40 14.37 -8.51
C GLU A 115 -6.91 15.76 -8.19
N THR A 116 -7.95 15.89 -7.32
CA THR A 116 -8.54 17.19 -6.98
C THR A 116 -8.63 17.45 -5.47
N PRO A 117 -8.62 18.74 -5.05
CA PRO A 117 -8.80 19.10 -3.65
C PRO A 117 -10.13 18.64 -3.06
N GLU A 118 -11.18 18.57 -3.88
CA GLU A 118 -12.51 18.12 -3.46
C GLU A 118 -12.50 16.62 -3.13
N GLN A 119 -11.84 15.80 -3.97
CA GLN A 119 -11.62 14.37 -3.68
C GLN A 119 -10.85 14.19 -2.38
N GLN A 120 -9.78 14.97 -2.20
CA GLN A 120 -8.96 14.95 -0.98
C GLN A 120 -9.81 15.24 0.26
N ALA A 121 -10.59 16.31 0.25
CA ALA A 121 -11.42 16.70 1.37
C ALA A 121 -12.46 15.63 1.72
N GLN A 122 -13.15 15.08 0.70
CA GLN A 122 -14.15 14.04 0.90
C GLN A 122 -13.54 12.75 1.48
N LEU A 123 -12.34 12.37 1.05
CA LEU A 123 -11.65 11.20 1.59
C LEU A 123 -11.23 11.38 3.05
N VAL A 124 -10.79 12.58 3.42
CA VAL A 124 -10.50 12.92 4.83
C VAL A 124 -11.76 12.77 5.68
N GLU A 125 -12.93 13.27 5.22
CA GLU A 125 -14.22 13.10 5.90
C GLU A 125 -14.65 11.63 6.05
N LEU A 126 -14.21 10.78 5.11
CA LEU A 126 -14.46 9.34 5.15
C LEU A 126 -13.49 8.57 6.07
N GLY A 127 -12.53 9.26 6.68
CA GLY A 127 -11.54 8.67 7.59
C GLY A 127 -10.25 8.21 6.89
N CYS A 128 -9.98 8.70 5.67
CA CYS A 128 -8.81 8.36 4.86
C CYS A 128 -7.84 9.56 4.74
N PRO A 129 -7.06 9.90 5.77
CA PRO A 129 -6.15 11.04 5.74
C PRO A 129 -4.89 10.81 4.88
N ILE A 130 -4.54 9.55 4.62
CA ILE A 130 -3.33 9.19 3.86
C ILE A 130 -3.74 8.91 2.42
N GLN A 131 -3.19 9.69 1.50
CA GLN A 131 -3.62 9.72 0.12
C GLN A 131 -2.42 9.87 -0.80
N GLN A 132 -2.54 9.33 -2.01
CA GLN A 132 -1.55 9.42 -3.07
C GLN A 132 -2.24 9.77 -4.38
N GLY A 133 -1.61 10.63 -5.19
CA GLY A 133 -2.15 10.98 -6.50
C GLY A 133 -1.52 12.23 -7.08
N TYR A 134 -1.95 12.58 -8.28
CA TYR A 134 -1.39 13.70 -9.03
C TYR A 134 -1.68 15.06 -8.39
N LEU A 135 -2.67 15.15 -7.52
CA LEU A 135 -2.90 16.35 -6.72
C LEU A 135 -1.67 16.69 -5.87
N MET A 136 -1.02 15.69 -5.28
CA MET A 136 0.18 15.88 -4.47
C MET A 136 1.40 16.04 -5.34
N GLN A 137 1.66 15.05 -6.20
CA GLN A 137 2.78 15.04 -7.12
C GLN A 137 2.63 13.92 -8.15
N ALA A 138 2.82 14.27 -9.43
CA ALA A 138 3.04 13.27 -10.46
C ALA A 138 4.41 12.58 -10.28
N PRO A 139 4.58 11.34 -10.75
CA PRO A 139 5.87 10.67 -10.74
C PRO A 139 6.95 11.53 -11.42
N LEU A 140 8.14 11.56 -10.83
CA LEU A 140 9.27 12.33 -11.32
C LEU A 140 10.48 11.44 -11.57
N PRO A 141 11.31 11.73 -12.57
CA PRO A 141 12.64 11.16 -12.69
C PRO A 141 13.47 11.41 -11.42
N LEU A 142 14.29 10.44 -11.03
CA LEU A 142 15.11 10.53 -9.82
C LEU A 142 15.96 11.81 -9.76
N ALA A 143 16.53 12.24 -10.89
CA ALA A 143 17.34 13.45 -10.95
C ALA A 143 16.54 14.71 -10.57
N GLU A 144 15.28 14.80 -10.99
CA GLU A 144 14.39 15.92 -10.64
C GLU A 144 13.96 15.86 -9.18
N LEU A 145 13.71 14.64 -8.66
CA LEU A 145 13.35 14.44 -7.27
C LEU A 145 14.48 14.88 -6.34
N LEU A 146 15.75 14.51 -6.67
CA LEU A 146 16.92 14.87 -5.89
C LEU A 146 17.28 16.37 -5.95
N ALA A 147 16.84 17.06 -7.00
CA ALA A 147 17.04 18.52 -7.14
C ALA A 147 16.02 19.35 -6.33
N ARG A 148 14.98 18.73 -5.79
CA ARG A 148 13.96 19.43 -4.98
C ARG A 148 14.41 19.59 -3.53
N PRO A 149 14.19 20.79 -2.93
CA PRO A 149 14.40 20.94 -1.51
C PRO A 149 13.42 20.04 -0.74
N LEU A 150 13.93 19.29 0.22
CA LEU A 150 13.10 18.59 1.20
C LEU A 150 12.29 19.64 1.99
N ARG A 151 10.97 19.54 1.90
CA ARG A 151 10.06 20.38 2.69
C ARG A 151 9.74 19.72 4.02
#